data_8cb66c44143bac90e2bf71f661934337
#
_entry.id   8cb66c44143bac90e2bf71f661934337
#
_cell.length_a   1.000
_cell.length_b   1.000
_cell.length_c   1.000
_cell.angle_alpha   90.00
_cell.angle_beta   90.00
_cell.angle_gamma   90.00
#
_symmetry.space_group_name_H-M   'P 1'
#
loop_
_entity.id
_entity.type
_entity.pdbx_description
1 polymer ?
#
loop_
_entity_poly.entity_id
_entity_poly.type
_entity_poly.pdbx_seq_one_letter_code
_entity_poly.pdbx_strand_id
1 'polypeptide(L)'
;MNEKIDTVIIGAGHAGLTMSYFLSERGLEHVIVERGRVGERWISERWDSFHFQFPNWTIELPGYKYQTEDPDGFVPGGEIVRFIQEYADSIKAPVRSGVNVTALESSSNSTRYLVRTNVGAIEASDVVIATGQRERGIIPPFSCVV
;
A
#
# COMPACT_ATOMS: atom_id res chain seq x y z
N MET A 1 20.53 13.52 12.27
CA MET A 1 20.17 14.07 10.93
C MET A 1 19.04 13.22 10.36
N ASN A 2 18.00 13.84 9.84
CA ASN A 2 16.92 13.09 9.21
C ASN A 2 17.37 12.55 7.85
N GLU A 3 16.91 11.37 7.47
CA GLU A 3 17.08 10.85 6.12
C GLU A 3 16.32 11.75 5.14
N LYS A 4 16.87 11.97 3.95
CA LYS A 4 16.22 12.76 2.89
C LYS A 4 15.94 11.86 1.70
N ILE A 5 14.70 11.85 1.25
CA ILE A 5 14.22 11.08 0.10
C ILE A 5 13.30 12.00 -0.72
N ASP A 6 13.29 11.87 -2.03
CA ASP A 6 12.46 12.73 -2.85
C ASP A 6 10.97 12.45 -2.63
N THR A 7 10.54 11.18 -2.73
CA THR A 7 9.13 10.80 -2.53
C THR A 7 8.99 9.70 -1.48
N VAL A 8 8.11 9.91 -0.50
CA VAL A 8 7.69 8.87 0.45
C VAL A 8 6.26 8.43 0.13
N ILE A 9 6.07 7.12 -0.09
CA ILE A 9 4.77 6.49 -0.27
C ILE A 9 4.38 5.82 1.04
N ILE A 10 3.21 6.13 1.60
CA ILE A 10 2.72 5.55 2.85
C ILE A 10 1.70 4.45 2.52
N GLY A 11 2.12 3.19 2.68
CA GLY A 11 1.31 2.00 2.45
C GLY A 11 1.77 1.18 1.23
N ALA A 12 1.97 -0.14 1.43
CA ALA A 12 2.39 -1.11 0.42
C ALA A 12 1.21 -2.01 -0.03
N GLY A 13 0.05 -1.39 -0.26
CA GLY A 13 -1.07 -2.00 -0.97
C GLY A 13 -0.97 -1.78 -2.48
N HIS A 14 -1.99 -2.21 -3.22
CA HIS A 14 -2.01 -2.06 -4.69
C HIS A 14 -1.78 -0.61 -5.16
N ALA A 15 -2.33 0.39 -4.47
CA ALA A 15 -2.16 1.80 -4.84
C ALA A 15 -0.73 2.29 -4.65
N GLY A 16 -0.10 1.97 -3.50
CA GLY A 16 1.28 2.36 -3.22
C GLY A 16 2.28 1.67 -4.15
N LEU A 17 2.07 0.39 -4.43
CA LEU A 17 2.91 -0.36 -5.38
C LEU A 17 2.75 0.15 -6.82
N THR A 18 1.53 0.48 -7.23
CA THR A 18 1.27 1.10 -8.55
C THR A 18 1.99 2.44 -8.67
N MET A 19 1.95 3.28 -7.64
CA MET A 19 2.69 4.54 -7.64
C MET A 19 4.20 4.30 -7.74
N SER A 20 4.72 3.34 -6.97
CA SER A 20 6.14 2.95 -7.00
C SER A 20 6.56 2.51 -8.40
N TYR A 21 5.74 1.71 -9.09
CA TYR A 21 6.00 1.33 -10.49
C TYR A 21 6.20 2.56 -11.37
N PHE A 22 5.27 3.53 -11.34
CA PHE A 22 5.37 4.72 -12.19
C PHE A 22 6.51 5.67 -11.82
N LEU A 23 6.88 5.74 -10.53
CA LEU A 23 8.06 6.52 -10.12
C LEU A 23 9.35 5.85 -10.60
N SER A 24 9.44 4.52 -10.49
CA SER A 24 10.59 3.74 -11.01
C SER A 24 10.76 3.88 -12.51
N GLU A 25 9.67 3.80 -13.28
CA GLU A 25 9.68 3.99 -14.74
C GLU A 25 10.21 5.38 -15.14
N ARG A 26 10.11 6.37 -14.26
CA ARG A 26 10.62 7.73 -14.46
C ARG A 26 12.00 7.98 -13.84
N GLY A 27 12.59 6.98 -13.21
CA GLY A 27 13.86 7.10 -12.49
C GLY A 27 13.81 8.04 -11.29
N LEU A 28 12.62 8.20 -10.67
CA LEU A 28 12.43 9.07 -9.50
C LEU A 28 12.71 8.30 -8.21
N GLU A 29 13.54 8.91 -7.34
CA GLU A 29 13.87 8.34 -6.04
C GLU A 29 12.63 8.31 -5.14
N HIS A 30 12.37 7.14 -4.57
CA HIS A 30 11.26 6.99 -3.63
C HIS A 30 11.47 5.82 -2.68
N VAL A 31 10.64 5.79 -1.63
CA VAL A 31 10.53 4.67 -0.70
C VAL A 31 9.06 4.45 -0.35
N ILE A 32 8.69 3.19 -0.15
CA ILE A 32 7.40 2.83 0.43
C ILE A 32 7.62 2.48 1.90
N VAL A 33 6.88 3.12 2.80
CA VAL A 33 6.84 2.76 4.22
C VAL A 33 5.54 2.02 4.52
N GLU A 34 5.65 0.83 5.11
CA GLU A 34 4.51 -0.05 5.41
C GLU A 34 4.59 -0.52 6.87
N ARG A 35 3.51 -0.34 7.62
CA ARG A 35 3.44 -0.73 9.04
C ARG A 35 3.49 -2.24 9.26
N GLY A 36 2.96 -3.00 8.32
CA GLY A 36 2.92 -4.46 8.33
C GLY A 36 3.72 -5.07 7.19
N ARG A 37 3.10 -6.01 6.49
CA ARG A 37 3.64 -6.71 5.31
C ARG A 37 3.06 -6.11 4.03
N VAL A 38 3.70 -6.35 2.92
CA VAL A 38 3.12 -6.04 1.60
C VAL A 38 1.75 -6.73 1.48
N GLY A 39 0.72 -5.94 1.20
CA GLY A 39 -0.65 -6.43 1.12
C GLY A 39 -1.28 -6.76 2.48
N GLU A 40 -0.79 -6.22 3.59
CA GLU A 40 -1.19 -6.57 4.96
C GLU A 40 -2.70 -6.62 5.18
N ARG A 41 -3.47 -5.67 4.64
CA ARG A 41 -4.92 -5.63 4.83
C ARG A 41 -5.66 -6.79 4.15
N TRP A 42 -5.09 -7.35 3.11
CA TRP A 42 -5.62 -8.57 2.48
C TRP A 42 -5.33 -9.81 3.32
N ILE A 43 -4.27 -9.77 4.14
CA ILE A 43 -3.87 -10.87 5.02
C ILE A 43 -4.68 -10.84 6.31
N SER A 44 -4.75 -9.68 6.97
CA SER A 44 -5.23 -9.56 8.36
C SER A 44 -6.68 -9.09 8.49
N GLU A 45 -7.27 -8.47 7.44
CA GLU A 45 -8.59 -7.86 7.52
C GLU A 45 -9.65 -8.58 6.66
N ARG A 46 -9.33 -9.77 6.12
CA ARG A 46 -10.27 -10.61 5.39
C ARG A 46 -10.54 -11.90 6.16
N TRP A 47 -11.75 -12.44 6.03
CA TRP A 47 -12.14 -13.72 6.61
C TRP A 47 -11.61 -14.89 5.77
N ASP A 48 -11.46 -16.05 6.35
CA ASP A 48 -10.80 -17.21 5.73
C ASP A 48 -11.42 -17.66 4.40
N SER A 49 -12.75 -17.58 4.28
CA SER A 49 -13.48 -17.96 3.05
C SER A 49 -13.64 -16.81 2.05
N PHE A 50 -12.90 -15.71 2.22
CA PHE A 50 -13.00 -14.58 1.31
C PHE A 50 -12.49 -14.95 -0.09
N HIS A 51 -13.31 -14.62 -1.11
CA HIS A 51 -12.93 -14.65 -2.52
C HIS A 51 -12.94 -13.23 -3.08
N PHE A 52 -12.08 -12.99 -4.04
CA PHE A 52 -12.08 -11.72 -4.76
C PHE A 52 -13.42 -11.53 -5.47
N GLN A 53 -14.01 -10.33 -5.36
CA GLN A 53 -15.40 -10.07 -5.76
C GLN A 53 -15.57 -9.82 -7.26
N PHE A 54 -14.49 -9.81 -8.01
CA PHE A 54 -14.48 -9.59 -9.44
C PHE A 54 -13.85 -10.79 -10.15
N PRO A 55 -14.20 -11.06 -11.43
CA PRO A 55 -13.60 -12.14 -12.20
C PRO A 55 -12.08 -12.03 -12.30
N ASN A 56 -11.41 -13.16 -12.41
CA ASN A 56 -9.95 -13.27 -12.41
C ASN A 56 -9.28 -12.43 -13.51
N TRP A 57 -9.93 -12.26 -14.66
CA TRP A 57 -9.41 -11.41 -15.74
C TRP A 57 -9.24 -9.93 -15.36
N THR A 58 -9.89 -9.48 -14.29
CA THR A 58 -9.78 -8.10 -13.77
C THR A 58 -8.55 -7.90 -12.88
N ILE A 59 -7.87 -8.99 -12.49
CA ILE A 59 -6.71 -8.93 -11.59
C ILE A 59 -5.48 -8.55 -12.38
N GLU A 60 -5.22 -7.26 -12.44
CA GLU A 60 -4.04 -6.71 -13.09
C GLU A 60 -3.52 -5.47 -12.36
N LEU A 61 -2.21 -5.27 -12.46
CA LEU A 61 -1.50 -4.07 -12.08
C LEU A 61 -0.60 -3.64 -13.24
N PRO A 62 -0.11 -2.40 -13.29
CA PRO A 62 0.73 -1.92 -14.38
C PRO A 62 1.90 -2.88 -14.69
N GLY A 63 1.92 -3.41 -15.91
CA GLY A 63 2.93 -4.35 -16.35
C GLY A 63 2.81 -5.79 -15.78
N TYR A 64 1.76 -6.10 -15.02
CA TYR A 64 1.62 -7.40 -14.37
C TYR A 64 0.17 -7.89 -14.33
N LYS A 65 -0.10 -9.04 -14.95
CA LYS A 65 -1.44 -9.65 -15.01
C LYS A 65 -1.46 -10.99 -14.31
N TYR A 66 -2.56 -11.26 -13.61
CA TYR A 66 -2.82 -12.57 -13.03
C TYR A 66 -2.97 -13.63 -14.13
N GLN A 67 -2.22 -14.71 -14.00
CA GLN A 67 -2.26 -15.82 -14.95
C GLN A 67 -3.21 -16.89 -14.42
N THR A 68 -4.20 -17.26 -15.21
CA THR A 68 -5.22 -18.25 -14.85
C THR A 68 -5.77 -18.98 -16.07
N GLU A 69 -6.14 -20.24 -15.88
CA GLU A 69 -6.90 -21.04 -16.86
C GLU A 69 -8.41 -20.79 -16.78
N ASP A 70 -8.87 -20.18 -15.68
CA ASP A 70 -10.27 -19.82 -15.43
C ASP A 70 -10.42 -18.28 -15.30
N PRO A 71 -10.50 -17.55 -16.41
CA PRO A 71 -10.59 -16.09 -16.40
C PRO A 71 -11.89 -15.57 -15.77
N ASP A 72 -12.98 -16.29 -15.86
CA ASP A 72 -14.29 -15.89 -15.35
C ASP A 72 -14.54 -16.37 -13.89
N GLY A 73 -13.62 -17.12 -13.34
CA GLY A 73 -13.66 -17.56 -11.93
C GLY A 73 -13.30 -16.46 -10.94
N PHE A 74 -13.32 -16.83 -9.67
CA PHE A 74 -13.07 -15.93 -8.53
C PHE A 74 -12.03 -16.56 -7.60
N VAL A 75 -10.88 -15.96 -7.49
CA VAL A 75 -9.79 -16.51 -6.66
C VAL A 75 -10.00 -16.27 -5.17
N PRO A 76 -9.52 -17.20 -4.31
CA PRO A 76 -9.42 -16.98 -2.88
C PRO A 76 -8.57 -15.76 -2.53
N GLY A 77 -8.84 -15.14 -1.38
CA GLY A 77 -8.08 -13.97 -0.92
C GLY A 77 -6.58 -14.17 -0.83
N GLY A 78 -6.13 -15.39 -0.51
CA GLY A 78 -4.71 -15.76 -0.49
C GLY A 78 -4.00 -15.61 -1.83
N GLU A 79 -4.70 -15.85 -2.94
CA GLU A 79 -4.17 -15.64 -4.30
C GLU A 79 -3.94 -14.15 -4.58
N ILE A 80 -4.83 -13.28 -4.08
CA ILE A 80 -4.65 -11.82 -4.19
C ILE A 80 -3.42 -11.37 -3.40
N VAL A 81 -3.22 -11.91 -2.19
CA VAL A 81 -2.04 -11.64 -1.38
C VAL A 81 -0.78 -12.02 -2.14
N ARG A 82 -0.75 -13.25 -2.68
CA ARG A 82 0.39 -13.75 -3.46
C ARG A 82 0.65 -12.85 -4.68
N PHE A 83 -0.38 -12.51 -5.44
CA PHE A 83 -0.30 -11.63 -6.60
C PHE A 83 0.32 -10.27 -6.26
N ILE A 84 -0.11 -9.63 -5.15
CA ILE A 84 0.41 -8.33 -4.70
C ILE A 84 1.88 -8.45 -4.28
N GLN A 85 2.25 -9.52 -3.58
CA GLN A 85 3.63 -9.76 -3.15
C GLN A 85 4.56 -10.04 -4.33
N GLU A 86 4.15 -10.91 -5.26
CA GLU A 86 4.89 -11.19 -6.50
C GLU A 86 5.05 -9.93 -7.36
N TYR A 87 4.01 -9.07 -7.39
CA TYR A 87 4.11 -7.79 -8.07
C TYR A 87 5.17 -6.89 -7.44
N ALA A 88 5.16 -6.74 -6.12
CA ALA A 88 6.15 -5.94 -5.40
C ALA A 88 7.60 -6.41 -5.70
N ASP A 89 7.80 -7.73 -5.72
CA ASP A 89 9.09 -8.34 -6.05
C ASP A 89 9.48 -8.09 -7.52
N SER A 90 8.53 -8.26 -8.45
CA SER A 90 8.76 -8.10 -9.88
C SER A 90 9.22 -6.68 -10.26
N ILE A 91 8.64 -5.66 -9.61
CA ILE A 91 9.01 -4.25 -9.80
C ILE A 91 10.16 -3.81 -8.89
N LYS A 92 10.69 -4.70 -8.04
CA LYS A 92 11.71 -4.40 -7.04
C LYS A 92 11.35 -3.18 -6.18
N ALA A 93 10.10 -3.15 -5.72
CA ALA A 93 9.58 -2.03 -4.95
C ALA A 93 10.42 -1.76 -3.69
N PRO A 94 10.87 -0.52 -3.43
CA PRO A 94 11.70 -0.18 -2.27
C PRO A 94 10.86 -0.11 -0.98
N VAL A 95 10.33 -1.25 -0.54
CA VAL A 95 9.45 -1.34 0.63
C VAL A 95 10.23 -1.49 1.91
N ARG A 96 9.90 -0.66 2.91
CA ARG A 96 10.35 -0.78 4.30
C ARG A 96 9.18 -1.24 5.15
N SER A 97 9.12 -2.52 5.43
CA SER A 97 8.10 -3.13 6.31
C SER A 97 8.39 -2.87 7.79
N GLY A 98 7.35 -2.86 8.63
CA GLY A 98 7.45 -2.55 10.06
C GLY A 98 7.63 -1.06 10.38
N VAL A 99 7.51 -0.20 9.38
CA VAL A 99 7.64 1.26 9.54
C VAL A 99 6.25 1.89 9.59
N ASN A 100 5.84 2.28 10.81
CA ASN A 100 4.54 2.91 11.04
C ASN A 100 4.69 4.43 11.06
N VAL A 101 3.99 5.11 10.16
CA VAL A 101 3.92 6.58 10.14
C VAL A 101 3.00 7.05 11.27
N THR A 102 3.52 7.92 12.12
CA THR A 102 2.80 8.45 13.28
C THR A 102 2.33 9.90 13.09
N ALA A 103 3.02 10.67 12.26
CA ALA A 103 2.64 12.03 11.91
C ALA A 103 3.22 12.45 10.55
N LEU A 104 2.52 13.35 9.89
CA LEU A 104 2.99 14.05 8.70
C LEU A 104 2.90 15.55 8.97
N GLU A 105 4.04 16.23 8.92
CA GLU A 105 4.17 17.65 9.20
C GLU A 105 4.68 18.37 7.93
N SER A 106 4.10 19.53 7.63
CA SER A 106 4.69 20.44 6.64
C SER A 106 5.64 21.40 7.35
N SER A 107 6.84 21.58 6.81
CA SER A 107 7.76 22.57 7.36
C SER A 107 7.34 23.97 6.90
N SER A 108 7.09 24.88 7.84
CA SER A 108 6.80 26.29 7.53
C SER A 108 7.94 27.03 6.85
N ASN A 109 9.16 26.50 6.95
CA ASN A 109 10.38 27.12 6.44
C ASN A 109 11.02 26.37 5.26
N SER A 110 10.41 25.31 4.77
CA SER A 110 10.90 24.54 3.62
C SER A 110 9.75 23.99 2.79
N THR A 111 10.03 23.66 1.53
CA THR A 111 9.07 22.97 0.64
C THR A 111 8.98 21.47 0.91
N ARG A 112 9.54 20.99 2.04
CA ARG A 112 9.60 19.57 2.36
C ARG A 112 8.63 19.20 3.47
N TYR A 113 8.19 17.95 3.44
CA TYR A 113 7.41 17.30 4.49
C TYR A 113 8.34 16.58 5.46
N LEU A 114 7.93 16.50 6.72
CA LEU A 114 8.55 15.63 7.72
C LEU A 114 7.62 14.47 8.02
N VAL A 115 8.00 13.28 7.60
CA VAL A 115 7.29 12.02 7.86
C VAL A 115 7.87 11.40 9.12
N ARG A 116 7.13 11.45 10.23
CA ARG A 116 7.53 10.81 11.49
C ARG A 116 7.09 9.37 11.52
N THR A 117 7.99 8.50 11.95
CA THR A 117 7.74 7.06 12.05
C THR A 117 8.12 6.54 13.43
N ASN A 118 7.75 5.30 13.72
CA ASN A 118 8.17 4.58 14.94
C ASN A 118 9.70 4.33 15.02
N VAL A 119 10.42 4.49 13.92
CA VAL A 119 11.88 4.22 13.83
C VAL A 119 12.70 5.46 13.50
N GLY A 120 12.09 6.63 13.41
CA GLY A 120 12.78 7.88 13.08
C GLY A 120 11.93 8.81 12.22
N ALA A 121 12.57 9.77 11.54
CA ALA A 121 11.88 10.70 10.67
C ALA A 121 12.56 10.80 9.29
N ILE A 122 11.75 10.97 8.25
CA ILE A 122 12.19 11.13 6.86
C ILE A 122 11.74 12.50 6.36
N GLU A 123 12.64 13.26 5.78
CA GLU A 123 12.31 14.49 5.05
C GLU A 123 12.05 14.17 3.59
N ALA A 124 10.87 14.53 3.10
CA ALA A 124 10.45 14.25 1.72
C ALA A 124 10.01 15.52 0.99
N SER A 125 10.30 15.62 -0.31
CA SER A 125 9.73 16.66 -1.17
C SER A 125 8.26 16.40 -1.45
N ASP A 126 7.92 15.13 -1.68
CA ASP A 126 6.58 14.68 -1.98
C ASP A 126 6.18 13.53 -1.06
N VAL A 127 4.89 13.46 -0.71
CA VAL A 127 4.32 12.37 0.08
C VAL A 127 3.04 11.87 -0.59
N VAL A 128 3.01 10.56 -0.82
CA VAL A 128 1.83 9.87 -1.36
C VAL A 128 1.15 9.09 -0.23
N ILE A 129 -0.08 9.43 0.09
CA ILE A 129 -0.88 8.72 1.09
C ILE A 129 -1.65 7.60 0.39
N ALA A 130 -1.21 6.36 0.58
CA ALA A 130 -1.78 5.14 -0.01
C ALA A 130 -2.22 4.14 1.08
N THR A 131 -2.71 4.64 2.21
CA THR A 131 -3.07 3.85 3.40
C THR A 131 -4.35 3.04 3.24
N GLY A 132 -5.08 3.25 2.15
CA GLY A 132 -6.34 2.58 1.86
C GLY A 132 -7.53 3.19 2.60
N GLN A 133 -8.70 2.57 2.42
CA GLN A 133 -9.94 2.97 3.07
C GLN A 133 -10.16 2.15 4.36
N ARG A 134 -10.94 2.69 5.30
CA ARG A 134 -11.45 2.00 6.49
C ARG A 134 -10.43 1.74 7.60
N GLU A 135 -9.68 2.73 8.01
CA GLU A 135 -8.86 2.60 9.24
C GLU A 135 -9.71 2.59 10.52
N ARG A 136 -10.94 3.11 10.47
CA ARG A 136 -11.89 3.06 11.59
C ARG A 136 -13.24 2.57 11.11
N GLY A 137 -13.81 1.57 11.81
CA GLY A 137 -15.20 1.18 11.64
C GLY A 137 -16.12 2.36 11.99
N ILE A 138 -17.08 2.67 11.13
CA ILE A 138 -18.15 3.62 11.44
C ILE A 138 -19.33 2.80 11.94
N ILE A 139 -19.69 3.00 13.21
CA ILE A 139 -20.91 2.42 13.79
C ILE A 139 -22.04 3.40 13.51
N PRO A 140 -23.07 3.02 12.72
CA PRO A 140 -24.23 3.89 12.51
C PRO A 140 -24.93 4.20 13.83
N PRO A 141 -25.47 5.41 14.06
CA PRO A 141 -26.06 5.81 15.32
C PRO A 141 -27.32 5.01 15.74
N PHE A 142 -27.88 4.23 14.83
CA PHE A 142 -29.04 3.36 15.07
C PHE A 142 -28.68 1.89 15.31
N SER A 143 -27.39 1.52 15.39
CA SER A 143 -26.96 0.15 15.64
C SER A 143 -26.94 -0.23 17.13
N CYS A 144 -27.42 0.64 18.02
CA CYS A 144 -27.43 0.42 19.47
C CYS A 144 -28.73 -0.20 20.00
N VAL A 145 -29.49 -0.91 19.18
CA VAL A 145 -30.73 -1.56 19.65
C VAL A 145 -30.74 -3.03 19.21
N VAL A 146 -30.11 -3.88 20.01
CA VAL A 146 -30.61 -5.24 20.33
C VAL A 146 -30.17 -5.58 21.73
#